data_215cfe07b0fea91d4048c01bd25c0f15
#
_entry.id   215cfe07b0fea91d4048c01bd25c0f15
#
_cell.length_a   1.000
_cell.length_b   1.000
_cell.length_c   1.000
_cell.angle_alpha   90.00
_cell.angle_beta   90.00
_cell.angle_gamma   90.00
#
_symmetry.space_group_name_H-M   'P 1'
#
loop_
_entity.id
_entity.type
_entity.pdbx_description
1 polymer ?
#
loop_
_entity_poly.entity_id
_entity_poly.type
_entity_poly.pdbx_seq_one_letter_code
_entity_poly.pdbx_strand_id
1 'polypeptide(L)'
;FAYVDFSYKLQTSGESALFLGLKGGGNFYSADPTALSAYLSVGDPSQVSLSKFNPNIGAGAYFKATNYWVSFSIPRLFNVKRDSDNLAVTAKDRVHTYLGGGVDLPVSNGIYIKPSLMIRKVKGLPTTADITGMVSWQNQFDIGLSIRTNSSMALMSMISLGMFDVGYAYETPTDNGLSQLNLRTHELVLRINL
;
A
#
# COMPACT_ATOMS: atom_id res chain seq x y z
N PHE A 1 10.19 -11.88 1.20
CA PHE A 1 8.77 -12.20 1.47
C PHE A 1 8.16 -13.00 0.33
N ALA A 2 7.17 -13.84 0.67
CA ALA A 2 6.35 -14.55 -0.31
C ALA A 2 4.90 -14.55 0.17
N TYR A 3 3.97 -14.16 -0.71
CA TYR A 3 2.54 -14.13 -0.44
C TYR A 3 1.76 -14.65 -1.64
N VAL A 4 0.63 -15.28 -1.36
CA VAL A 4 -0.37 -15.70 -2.35
C VAL A 4 -1.66 -14.98 -2.00
N ASP A 5 -2.30 -14.41 -3.01
CA ASP A 5 -3.57 -13.71 -2.90
C ASP A 5 -4.65 -14.49 -3.66
N PHE A 6 -5.82 -14.64 -3.03
CA PHE A 6 -7.02 -15.23 -3.61
C PHE A 6 -8.16 -14.24 -3.51
N SER A 7 -8.94 -14.10 -4.59
CA SER A 7 -10.13 -13.25 -4.60
C SER A 7 -11.32 -13.99 -5.18
N TYR A 8 -12.46 -13.87 -4.51
CA TYR A 8 -13.74 -14.40 -4.94
C TYR A 8 -14.69 -13.26 -5.29
N LYS A 9 -15.24 -13.27 -6.50
CA LYS A 9 -16.21 -12.28 -7.00
C LYS A 9 -17.63 -12.77 -6.77
N LEU A 10 -18.40 -11.98 -6.04
CA LEU A 10 -19.86 -12.13 -5.87
C LEU A 10 -20.56 -11.07 -6.70
N GLN A 11 -21.31 -11.47 -7.71
CA GLN A 11 -22.17 -10.55 -8.47
C GLN A 11 -23.38 -10.20 -7.61
N THR A 12 -23.54 -8.93 -7.23
CA THR A 12 -24.65 -8.45 -6.38
C THR A 12 -25.81 -7.92 -7.20
N SER A 13 -25.51 -7.33 -8.37
CA SER A 13 -26.51 -6.94 -9.38
C SER A 13 -25.84 -6.93 -10.77
N GLY A 14 -26.59 -6.60 -11.83
CA GLY A 14 -26.03 -6.54 -13.19
C GLY A 14 -24.79 -5.63 -13.31
N GLU A 15 -24.75 -4.56 -12.51
CA GLU A 15 -23.71 -3.50 -12.59
C GLU A 15 -22.83 -3.40 -11.34
N SER A 16 -23.03 -4.27 -10.34
CA SER A 16 -22.24 -4.21 -9.10
C SER A 16 -21.77 -5.58 -8.65
N ALA A 17 -20.56 -5.61 -8.08
CA ALA A 17 -19.94 -6.82 -7.58
C ALA A 17 -19.20 -6.56 -6.27
N LEU A 18 -19.23 -7.56 -5.39
CA LEU A 18 -18.42 -7.61 -4.17
C LEU A 18 -17.27 -8.61 -4.39
N PHE A 19 -16.07 -8.18 -4.15
CA PHE A 19 -14.88 -9.03 -4.17
C PHE A 19 -14.42 -9.25 -2.73
N LEU A 20 -14.27 -10.51 -2.35
CA LEU A 20 -13.73 -10.92 -1.06
C LEU A 20 -12.34 -11.47 -1.29
N GLY A 21 -11.34 -10.89 -0.63
CA GLY A 21 -9.94 -11.24 -0.78
C GLY A 21 -9.36 -11.89 0.46
N LEU A 22 -8.53 -12.90 0.26
CA LEU A 22 -7.70 -13.53 1.28
C LEU A 22 -6.25 -13.52 0.81
N LYS A 23 -5.34 -13.26 1.73
CA LYS A 23 -3.90 -13.25 1.51
C LYS A 23 -3.25 -14.20 2.52
N GLY A 24 -2.30 -15.02 2.07
CA GLY A 24 -1.52 -15.90 2.94
C GLY A 24 -0.07 -15.93 2.54
N GLY A 25 0.83 -16.02 3.52
CA GLY A 25 2.27 -16.07 3.25
C GLY A 25 3.10 -15.61 4.44
N GLY A 26 4.27 -15.02 4.18
CA GLY A 26 5.12 -14.54 5.26
C GLY A 26 6.37 -13.80 4.80
N ASN A 27 7.06 -13.25 5.77
CA ASN A 27 8.32 -12.58 5.58
C ASN A 27 9.47 -13.43 6.12
N PHE A 28 10.54 -13.53 5.33
CA PHE A 28 11.81 -14.10 5.76
C PHE A 28 12.70 -12.96 6.23
N TYR A 29 13.11 -13.02 7.47
CA TYR A 29 14.08 -12.10 8.05
C TYR A 29 15.38 -12.84 8.24
N SER A 30 16.48 -12.29 7.71
CA SER A 30 17.83 -12.76 7.94
C SER A 30 18.69 -11.55 8.26
N ALA A 31 19.32 -11.56 9.42
CA ALA A 31 20.30 -10.57 9.82
C ALA A 31 21.52 -11.31 10.37
N ASP A 32 22.66 -11.09 9.75
CA ASP A 32 23.94 -11.61 10.20
C ASP A 32 24.84 -10.43 10.66
N PRO A 33 24.99 -10.24 11.98
CA PRO A 33 25.79 -9.15 12.51
C PRO A 33 27.30 -9.42 12.39
N THR A 34 27.75 -10.63 12.01
CA THR A 34 29.16 -10.94 11.90
C THR A 34 29.90 -10.09 10.86
N ALA A 35 29.18 -9.63 9.83
CA ALA A 35 29.74 -8.67 8.85
C ALA A 35 30.04 -7.30 9.43
N LEU A 36 29.49 -6.95 10.60
CA LEU A 36 29.74 -5.70 11.33
C LEU A 36 30.73 -5.88 12.51
N SER A 37 31.26 -7.08 12.69
CA SER A 37 32.11 -7.44 13.84
C SER A 37 33.38 -6.58 14.04
N ALA A 38 33.84 -5.90 12.99
CA ALA A 38 34.97 -4.97 13.07
C ALA A 38 34.67 -3.70 13.90
N TYR A 39 33.38 -3.41 14.15
CA TYR A 39 32.93 -2.20 14.85
C TYR A 39 32.18 -2.48 16.16
N LEU A 40 31.97 -3.74 16.50
CA LEU A 40 31.22 -4.15 17.67
C LEU A 40 32.10 -4.80 18.71
N SER A 41 31.89 -4.47 19.99
CA SER A 41 32.63 -5.06 21.11
C SER A 41 32.27 -6.56 21.25
N VAL A 42 33.29 -7.36 21.53
CA VAL A 42 33.12 -8.80 21.79
C VAL A 42 32.20 -8.99 23.00
N GLY A 43 31.10 -9.76 22.83
CA GLY A 43 30.17 -10.07 23.91
C GLY A 43 28.88 -9.21 23.94
N ASP A 44 28.63 -8.39 22.93
CA ASP A 44 27.37 -7.64 22.81
C ASP A 44 26.20 -8.60 22.57
N PRO A 45 25.16 -8.61 23.45
CA PRO A 45 23.98 -9.46 23.31
C PRO A 45 23.16 -9.19 22.03
N SER A 46 23.40 -8.09 21.34
CA SER A 46 22.75 -7.75 20.06
C SER A 46 23.36 -8.49 18.86
N GLN A 47 24.49 -9.18 19.02
CA GLN A 47 25.20 -9.93 17.97
C GLN A 47 24.62 -11.34 17.75
N VAL A 48 23.30 -11.48 17.72
CA VAL A 48 22.68 -12.78 17.46
C VAL A 48 22.22 -12.83 16.01
N SER A 49 22.70 -13.85 15.28
CA SER A 49 22.17 -14.14 13.94
C SER A 49 20.68 -14.41 14.00
N LEU A 50 19.91 -13.62 13.29
CA LEU A 50 18.47 -13.77 13.20
C LEU A 50 18.11 -14.40 11.84
N SER A 51 17.51 -15.60 11.90
CA SER A 51 16.89 -16.21 10.73
C SER A 51 15.50 -16.67 11.11
N LYS A 52 14.46 -15.95 10.66
CA LYS A 52 13.09 -16.24 11.08
C LYS A 52 12.10 -16.07 9.93
N PHE A 53 11.22 -17.05 9.79
CA PHE A 53 10.03 -16.93 8.96
C PHE A 53 8.86 -16.48 9.81
N ASN A 54 8.25 -15.35 9.43
CA ASN A 54 7.07 -14.78 10.08
C ASN A 54 5.85 -14.96 9.18
N PRO A 55 5.00 -15.98 9.43
CA PRO A 55 3.77 -16.17 8.67
C PRO A 55 2.78 -15.04 8.97
N ASN A 56 1.97 -14.70 7.99
CA ASN A 56 0.87 -13.75 8.15
C ASN A 56 -0.28 -14.08 7.19
N ILE A 57 -1.47 -13.68 7.59
CA ILE A 57 -2.66 -13.72 6.76
C ILE A 57 -3.26 -12.33 6.64
N GLY A 58 -3.97 -12.08 5.56
CA GLY A 58 -4.70 -10.84 5.35
C GLY A 58 -6.08 -11.12 4.80
N ALA A 59 -6.98 -10.16 4.96
CA ALA A 59 -8.32 -10.21 4.40
C ALA A 59 -8.73 -8.83 3.88
N GLY A 60 -9.63 -8.81 2.91
CA GLY A 60 -10.17 -7.59 2.37
C GLY A 60 -11.51 -7.81 1.66
N ALA A 61 -12.23 -6.72 1.50
CA ALA A 61 -13.45 -6.64 0.73
C ALA A 61 -13.40 -5.41 -0.17
N TYR A 62 -13.82 -5.55 -1.42
CA TYR A 62 -13.90 -4.49 -2.40
C TYR A 62 -15.26 -4.56 -3.08
N PHE A 63 -16.07 -3.54 -2.87
CA PHE A 63 -17.35 -3.38 -3.56
C PHE A 63 -17.18 -2.39 -4.70
N LYS A 64 -17.60 -2.78 -5.88
CA LYS A 64 -17.59 -1.94 -7.08
C LYS A 64 -18.99 -1.89 -7.67
N ALA A 65 -19.48 -0.68 -7.90
CA ALA A 65 -20.65 -0.37 -8.70
C ALA A 65 -20.24 0.33 -10.01
N THR A 66 -21.18 0.77 -10.80
CA THR A 66 -20.92 1.44 -12.09
C THR A 66 -20.04 2.67 -11.95
N ASN A 67 -20.30 3.50 -10.95
CA ASN A 67 -19.67 4.81 -10.80
C ASN A 67 -19.07 5.07 -9.42
N TYR A 68 -19.02 4.08 -8.52
CA TYR A 68 -18.33 4.21 -7.23
C TYR A 68 -17.77 2.89 -6.74
N TRP A 69 -16.85 2.97 -5.83
CA TRP A 69 -16.28 1.81 -5.16
C TRP A 69 -15.99 2.10 -3.69
N VAL A 70 -16.02 1.04 -2.89
CA VAL A 70 -15.61 1.07 -1.47
C VAL A 70 -14.72 -0.13 -1.21
N SER A 71 -13.66 0.06 -0.43
CA SER A 71 -12.73 -0.99 -0.07
C SER A 71 -12.42 -0.99 1.42
N PHE A 72 -12.23 -2.18 1.96
CA PHE A 72 -11.71 -2.40 3.30
C PHE A 72 -10.68 -3.51 3.26
N SER A 73 -9.52 -3.32 3.89
CA SER A 73 -8.52 -4.38 3.94
C SER A 73 -7.64 -4.32 5.17
N ILE A 74 -7.24 -5.51 5.62
CA ILE A 74 -6.22 -5.73 6.65
C ILE A 74 -5.20 -6.71 6.05
N PRO A 75 -4.15 -6.21 5.36
CA PRO A 75 -3.21 -7.07 4.63
C PRO A 75 -2.35 -7.96 5.53
N ARG A 76 -2.26 -7.64 6.83
CA ARG A 76 -1.54 -8.41 7.84
C ARG A 76 -2.32 -8.36 9.14
N LEU A 77 -2.86 -9.50 9.54
CA LEU A 77 -3.68 -9.65 10.75
C LEU A 77 -2.82 -9.97 11.98
N PHE A 78 -1.67 -10.61 11.81
CA PHE A 78 -0.83 -11.02 12.93
C PHE A 78 0.21 -9.96 13.27
N ASN A 79 0.26 -9.60 14.55
CA ASN A 79 1.36 -8.87 15.16
C ASN A 79 2.48 -9.85 15.53
N VAL A 80 3.34 -10.17 14.58
CA VAL A 80 4.44 -11.07 14.82
C VAL A 80 5.64 -10.27 15.36
N LYS A 81 6.20 -10.71 16.50
CA LYS A 81 7.48 -10.18 16.98
C LYS A 81 8.57 -10.63 16.02
N ARG A 82 9.41 -9.72 15.56
CA ARG A 82 10.55 -10.05 14.69
C ARG A 82 11.58 -10.90 15.40
N ASP A 83 11.71 -10.70 16.70
CA ASP A 83 12.51 -11.54 17.58
C ASP A 83 11.77 -11.77 18.90
N SER A 84 11.67 -13.05 19.34
CA SER A 84 11.06 -13.42 20.61
C SER A 84 12.04 -13.58 21.75
N ASP A 85 13.33 -13.75 21.43
CA ASP A 85 14.33 -14.20 22.37
C ASP A 85 15.31 -13.12 22.82
N ASN A 86 15.39 -12.00 22.05
CA ASN A 86 16.24 -10.85 22.39
C ASN A 86 15.41 -9.66 22.85
N LEU A 87 15.54 -9.28 24.10
CA LEU A 87 14.90 -8.11 24.72
C LEU A 87 15.36 -6.77 24.10
N ALA A 88 16.49 -6.76 23.39
CA ALA A 88 17.07 -5.55 22.77
C ALA A 88 16.40 -5.16 21.44
N VAL A 89 15.73 -6.09 20.73
CA VAL A 89 15.09 -5.83 19.43
C VAL A 89 13.58 -5.97 19.52
N THR A 90 12.90 -4.92 19.91
CA THR A 90 11.43 -4.91 20.10
C THR A 90 10.67 -4.56 18.82
N ALA A 91 11.20 -4.85 17.63
CA ALA A 91 10.52 -4.59 16.37
C ALA A 91 9.33 -5.55 16.20
N LYS A 92 8.11 -5.00 16.24
CA LYS A 92 6.87 -5.74 15.99
C LYS A 92 6.26 -5.28 14.68
N ASP A 93 5.83 -6.23 13.87
CA ASP A 93 4.95 -5.91 12.76
C ASP A 93 3.59 -5.45 13.33
N ARG A 94 3.13 -4.29 12.89
CA ARG A 94 1.87 -3.70 13.35
C ARG A 94 0.76 -4.02 12.35
N VAL A 95 -0.46 -4.20 12.87
CA VAL A 95 -1.64 -4.34 12.02
C VAL A 95 -1.92 -3.02 11.32
N HIS A 96 -2.05 -3.09 10.01
CA HIS A 96 -2.46 -1.99 9.14
C HIS A 96 -3.90 -2.23 8.71
N THR A 97 -4.76 -1.26 8.87
CA THR A 97 -6.15 -1.27 8.39
C THR A 97 -6.30 -0.16 7.35
N TYR A 98 -6.92 -0.49 6.22
CA TYR A 98 -7.20 0.44 5.15
C TYR A 98 -8.71 0.48 4.89
N LEU A 99 -9.24 1.68 4.74
CA LEU A 99 -10.60 1.95 4.29
C LEU A 99 -10.52 2.95 3.15
N GLY A 100 -11.07 2.61 1.99
CA GLY A 100 -11.03 3.47 0.82
C GLY A 100 -12.38 3.57 0.13
N GLY A 101 -12.55 4.63 -0.64
CA GLY A 101 -13.69 4.82 -1.50
C GLY A 101 -13.46 5.91 -2.53
N GLY A 102 -14.17 5.82 -3.64
CA GLY A 102 -14.08 6.80 -4.70
C GLY A 102 -15.32 6.76 -5.59
N VAL A 103 -15.47 7.80 -6.37
CA VAL A 103 -16.56 7.95 -7.34
C VAL A 103 -16.00 8.37 -8.70
N ASP A 104 -16.65 7.94 -9.77
CA ASP A 104 -16.39 8.33 -11.14
C ASP A 104 -17.54 9.25 -11.62
N LEU A 105 -17.27 10.54 -11.71
CA LEU A 105 -18.24 11.57 -12.08
C LEU A 105 -18.06 11.95 -13.53
N PRO A 106 -19.01 11.62 -14.41
CA PRO A 106 -18.99 12.08 -15.79
C PRO A 106 -19.23 13.61 -15.83
N VAL A 107 -18.34 14.35 -16.47
CA VAL A 107 -18.42 15.81 -16.60
C VAL A 107 -18.76 16.21 -18.03
N SER A 108 -18.21 15.50 -19.01
CA SER A 108 -18.43 15.72 -20.44
C SER A 108 -18.22 14.41 -21.20
N ASN A 109 -18.50 14.40 -22.50
CA ASN A 109 -18.26 13.23 -23.34
C ASN A 109 -16.82 12.75 -23.23
N GLY A 110 -16.64 11.57 -22.60
CA GLY A 110 -15.34 10.95 -22.41
C GLY A 110 -14.47 11.58 -21.32
N ILE A 111 -14.97 12.56 -20.52
CA ILE A 111 -14.23 13.18 -19.43
C ILE A 111 -14.91 12.83 -18.11
N TYR A 112 -14.10 12.27 -17.17
CA TYR A 112 -14.54 11.93 -15.83
C TYR A 112 -13.63 12.58 -14.79
N ILE A 113 -14.21 13.03 -13.69
CA ILE A 113 -13.49 13.41 -12.47
C ILE A 113 -13.63 12.24 -11.48
N LYS A 114 -12.50 11.76 -10.96
CA LYS A 114 -12.43 10.58 -10.08
C LYS A 114 -11.84 10.97 -8.72
N PRO A 115 -12.61 11.60 -7.83
CA PRO A 115 -12.18 11.83 -6.46
C PRO A 115 -12.19 10.52 -5.68
N SER A 116 -11.19 10.35 -4.81
CA SER A 116 -11.11 9.20 -3.91
C SER A 116 -10.44 9.57 -2.60
N LEU A 117 -10.74 8.77 -1.58
CA LEU A 117 -10.20 8.88 -0.23
C LEU A 117 -9.71 7.50 0.22
N MET A 118 -8.51 7.45 0.79
CA MET A 118 -7.98 6.27 1.45
C MET A 118 -7.55 6.63 2.87
N ILE A 119 -8.12 5.96 3.85
CA ILE A 119 -7.75 6.10 5.27
C ILE A 119 -6.89 4.90 5.66
N ARG A 120 -5.74 5.17 6.22
CA ARG A 120 -4.83 4.15 6.76
C ARG A 120 -4.68 4.33 8.27
N LYS A 121 -4.95 3.27 9.02
CA LYS A 121 -4.75 3.21 10.46
C LYS A 121 -3.74 2.13 10.80
N VAL A 122 -2.72 2.51 11.58
CA VAL A 122 -1.73 1.60 12.13
C VAL A 122 -1.79 1.68 13.65
N LYS A 123 -1.85 0.55 14.35
CA LYS A 123 -1.92 0.54 15.81
C LYS A 123 -0.73 1.28 16.42
N GLY A 124 -1.00 2.32 17.21
CA GLY A 124 0.03 3.11 17.89
C GLY A 124 0.72 4.17 17.02
N LEU A 125 0.14 4.49 15.85
CA LEU A 125 0.55 5.62 15.00
C LEU A 125 -0.66 6.52 14.70
N PRO A 126 -0.43 7.78 14.35
CA PRO A 126 -1.48 8.66 13.84
C PRO A 126 -2.16 8.05 12.61
N THR A 127 -3.46 8.29 12.50
CA THR A 127 -4.22 7.92 11.29
C THR A 127 -3.80 8.84 10.15
N THR A 128 -3.55 8.28 8.96
CA THR A 128 -3.26 9.05 7.75
C THR A 128 -4.41 8.91 6.76
N ALA A 129 -4.68 9.98 6.02
CA ALA A 129 -5.65 10.00 4.94
C ALA A 129 -4.98 10.48 3.65
N ASP A 130 -5.21 9.75 2.56
CA ASP A 130 -4.81 10.11 1.22
C ASP A 130 -6.05 10.60 0.47
N ILE A 131 -6.06 11.88 0.09
CA ILE A 131 -7.13 12.49 -0.71
C ILE A 131 -6.59 12.61 -2.12
N THR A 132 -7.28 12.01 -3.09
CA THR A 132 -6.84 11.95 -4.48
C THR A 132 -7.92 12.52 -5.39
N GLY A 133 -7.53 13.36 -6.33
CA GLY A 133 -8.38 13.82 -7.43
C GLY A 133 -7.71 13.51 -8.75
N MET A 134 -8.41 12.77 -9.63
CA MET A 134 -7.93 12.45 -10.97
C MET A 134 -8.93 12.94 -12.02
N VAL A 135 -8.41 13.31 -13.17
CA VAL A 135 -9.18 13.56 -14.39
C VAL A 135 -8.84 12.46 -15.38
N SER A 136 -9.87 11.82 -15.90
CA SER A 136 -9.77 10.75 -16.89
C SER A 136 -10.30 11.26 -18.23
N TRP A 137 -9.53 11.06 -19.29
CA TRP A 137 -9.96 11.34 -20.65
C TRP A 137 -10.12 10.04 -21.43
N GLN A 138 -11.33 9.82 -21.93
CA GLN A 138 -11.74 8.65 -22.74
C GLN A 138 -11.43 7.29 -22.06
N ASN A 139 -11.26 7.27 -20.73
CA ASN A 139 -10.76 6.11 -19.97
C ASN A 139 -9.41 5.56 -20.47
N GLN A 140 -8.65 6.37 -21.22
CA GLN A 140 -7.34 6.01 -21.75
C GLN A 140 -6.20 6.77 -21.09
N PHE A 141 -6.45 7.99 -20.66
CA PHE A 141 -5.45 8.82 -20.00
C PHE A 141 -6.00 9.41 -18.72
N ASP A 142 -5.35 9.10 -17.62
CA ASP A 142 -5.66 9.64 -16.30
C ASP A 142 -4.49 10.50 -15.81
N ILE A 143 -4.78 11.66 -15.25
CA ILE A 143 -3.81 12.51 -14.54
C ILE A 143 -4.44 13.04 -13.27
N GLY A 144 -3.67 13.13 -12.21
CA GLY A 144 -4.20 13.61 -10.93
C GLY A 144 -3.16 13.88 -9.87
N LEU A 145 -3.67 14.37 -8.75
CA LEU A 145 -2.90 14.70 -7.56
C LEU A 145 -3.45 13.91 -6.37
N SER A 146 -2.55 13.46 -5.52
CA SER A 146 -2.86 12.87 -4.22
C SER A 146 -2.15 13.65 -3.13
N ILE A 147 -2.85 13.92 -2.04
CA ILE A 147 -2.30 14.57 -0.84
C ILE A 147 -2.49 13.63 0.32
N ARG A 148 -1.38 13.25 0.96
CA ARG A 148 -1.36 12.48 2.20
C ARG A 148 -1.21 13.42 3.39
N THR A 149 -2.12 13.31 4.35
CA THR A 149 -2.10 14.13 5.56
C THR A 149 -0.76 14.02 6.28
N ASN A 150 -0.14 15.19 6.57
CA ASN A 150 1.11 15.33 7.32
C ASN A 150 2.28 14.51 6.78
N SER A 151 2.35 14.29 5.47
CA SER A 151 3.42 13.44 4.92
C SER A 151 3.89 13.89 3.54
N SER A 152 3.05 13.79 2.50
CA SER A 152 3.53 13.93 1.12
C SER A 152 2.43 14.37 0.17
N MET A 153 2.86 14.79 -1.01
CA MET A 153 2.01 15.07 -2.17
C MET A 153 2.56 14.29 -3.37
N ALA A 154 1.68 13.72 -4.17
CA ALA A 154 2.05 12.96 -5.36
C ALA A 154 1.31 13.47 -6.60
N LEU A 155 2.04 13.63 -7.70
CA LEU A 155 1.50 13.76 -9.05
C LEU A 155 1.45 12.37 -9.67
N MET A 156 0.31 12.00 -10.26
CA MET A 156 0.10 10.69 -10.84
C MET A 156 -0.43 10.79 -12.26
N SER A 157 -0.02 9.86 -13.11
CA SER A 157 -0.57 9.70 -14.45
C SER A 157 -0.69 8.22 -14.79
N MET A 158 -1.66 7.87 -15.64
CA MET A 158 -1.85 6.52 -16.16
C MET A 158 -2.29 6.58 -17.61
N ILE A 159 -1.76 5.67 -18.41
CA ILE A 159 -2.14 5.49 -19.81
C ILE A 159 -2.60 4.04 -19.98
N SER A 160 -3.82 3.87 -20.52
CA SER A 160 -4.41 2.56 -20.81
C SER A 160 -4.31 2.25 -22.31
N LEU A 161 -3.54 1.23 -22.65
CA LEU A 161 -3.24 0.80 -24.02
C LEU A 161 -3.77 -0.63 -24.25
N GLY A 162 -5.10 -0.76 -24.35
CA GLY A 162 -5.75 -2.06 -24.50
C GLY A 162 -5.54 -2.96 -23.30
N MET A 163 -4.70 -4.00 -23.45
CA MET A 163 -4.39 -4.92 -22.36
C MET A 163 -3.35 -4.38 -21.34
N PHE A 164 -2.67 -3.28 -21.64
CA PHE A 164 -1.63 -2.72 -20.80
C PHE A 164 -2.07 -1.38 -20.21
N ASP A 165 -1.87 -1.21 -18.90
CA ASP A 165 -1.93 0.07 -18.25
C ASP A 165 -0.55 0.42 -17.72
N VAL A 166 -0.04 1.60 -18.07
CA VAL A 166 1.25 2.12 -17.61
C VAL A 166 0.98 3.34 -16.74
N GLY A 167 1.38 3.28 -15.49
CA GLY A 167 1.24 4.35 -14.52
C GLY A 167 2.60 4.90 -14.09
N TYR A 168 2.62 6.21 -13.81
CA TYR A 168 3.76 6.88 -13.23
C TYR A 168 3.31 7.77 -12.08
N ALA A 169 4.03 7.74 -10.97
CA ALA A 169 3.83 8.63 -9.85
C ALA A 169 5.14 9.30 -9.43
N TYR A 170 5.02 10.58 -9.11
CA TYR A 170 6.09 11.38 -8.52
C TYR A 170 5.62 11.90 -7.17
N GLU A 171 6.26 11.43 -6.10
CA GLU A 171 5.93 11.82 -4.72
C GLU A 171 7.01 12.72 -4.14
N THR A 172 6.60 13.77 -3.45
CA THR A 172 7.47 14.68 -2.71
C THR A 172 6.95 14.85 -1.28
N PRO A 173 7.82 14.79 -0.25
CA PRO A 173 7.42 15.06 1.11
C PRO A 173 7.00 16.52 1.29
N THR A 174 5.96 16.74 2.09
CA THR A 174 5.45 18.09 2.46
C THR A 174 5.79 18.46 3.90
N ASP A 175 6.31 17.51 4.69
CA ASP A 175 6.79 17.78 6.04
C ASP A 175 8.12 18.54 6.02
N ASN A 176 8.19 19.64 6.80
CA ASN A 176 9.35 20.53 6.86
C ASN A 176 10.67 19.82 7.24
N GLY A 177 10.61 18.74 8.03
CA GLY A 177 11.78 17.96 8.42
C GLY A 177 12.34 17.09 7.29
N LEU A 178 11.46 16.51 6.48
CA LEU A 178 11.81 15.58 5.41
C LEU A 178 12.04 16.28 4.06
N SER A 179 11.41 17.43 3.83
CA SER A 179 11.54 18.20 2.58
C SER A 179 12.97 18.72 2.38
N GLN A 180 13.71 18.98 3.46
CA GLN A 180 15.11 19.40 3.42
C GLN A 180 16.06 18.28 2.95
N LEU A 181 15.67 17.01 3.10
CA LEU A 181 16.47 15.85 2.70
C LEU A 181 16.32 15.49 1.22
N ASN A 182 15.53 16.25 0.46
CA ASN A 182 15.30 16.06 -0.98
C ASN A 182 14.88 14.60 -1.36
N LEU A 183 14.13 13.94 -0.47
CA LEU A 183 13.65 12.57 -0.63
C LEU A 183 12.46 12.57 -1.58
N ARG A 184 12.73 12.46 -2.87
CA ARG A 184 11.70 12.35 -3.92
C ARG A 184 11.60 10.90 -4.35
N THR A 185 10.37 10.43 -4.56
CA THR A 185 10.12 9.05 -5.01
C THR A 185 9.51 9.06 -6.40
N HIS A 186 10.02 8.20 -7.26
CA HIS A 186 9.49 7.93 -8.59
C HIS A 186 9.00 6.49 -8.62
N GLU A 187 7.75 6.29 -9.01
CA GLU A 187 7.16 4.97 -9.11
C GLU A 187 6.64 4.72 -10.52
N LEU A 188 6.93 3.55 -11.05
CA LEU A 188 6.42 3.07 -12.32
C LEU A 188 5.58 1.83 -12.06
N VAL A 189 4.36 1.79 -12.62
CA VAL A 189 3.44 0.67 -12.51
C VAL A 189 3.09 0.16 -13.89
N LEU A 190 3.18 -1.14 -14.09
CA LEU A 190 2.68 -1.85 -15.26
C LEU A 190 1.59 -2.83 -14.81
N ARG A 191 0.41 -2.73 -15.40
CA ARG A 191 -0.68 -3.67 -15.18
C ARG A 191 -1.04 -4.34 -16.52
N ILE A 192 -1.21 -5.65 -16.49
CA ILE A 192 -1.64 -6.46 -17.63
C ILE A 192 -3.03 -6.99 -17.33
N ASN A 193 -4.00 -6.66 -18.16
CA ASN A 193 -5.39 -7.11 -18.07
C ASN A 193 -5.56 -8.30 -19.05
N LEU A 194 -5.70 -9.51 -18.52
CA LEU A 194 -5.85 -10.77 -19.24
C LEU A 194 -7.33 -11.12 -19.45
#